data_93bae8125d83d8108b4d0228649100b6
#
_entry.id   93bae8125d83d8108b4d0228649100b6
#
_cell.length_a   1.000
_cell.length_b   1.000
_cell.length_c   1.000
_cell.angle_alpha   90.00
_cell.angle_beta   90.00
_cell.angle_gamma   90.00
#
_symmetry.space_group_name_H-M   'P 1'
#
loop_
_entity.id
_entity.type
_entity.pdbx_description
1 polymer ?
#
loop_
_entity_poly.entity_id
_entity_poly.type
_entity_poly.pdbx_seq_one_letter_code
_entity_poly.pdbx_strand_id
1 'polypeptide(L)'
;APNDDCSNPVVINGTGLFPFDTTTATTGAEGQAETLCYAFGTSNVHNDVWFEWTSPTTDTYSVETCGFTSLDSKISVHAGTGCPTAGSSIGCNDDNCGLQSAVWFSATAGSTYTIQLGAFSATGSGTGNMNIYPIILPPNDNCATPDVIAGTGTFNFDNTLASTGLEGQNEALCYDFGTSAVQNDIWFVWTSDFTGSGRVTTCTGQTID
;
A
#
# COMPACT_ATOMS: atom_id res chain seq x y z
N ALA A 1 20.81 -17.50 -0.06
CA ALA A 1 19.62 -17.55 0.81
C ALA A 1 18.81 -18.81 0.52
N PRO A 2 18.09 -19.40 1.49
CA PRO A 2 17.32 -20.64 1.24
C PRO A 2 16.14 -20.42 0.29
N ASN A 3 15.62 -19.21 0.22
CA ASN A 3 14.52 -18.77 -0.66
C ASN A 3 14.99 -17.72 -1.69
N ASP A 4 16.21 -17.89 -2.18
CA ASP A 4 16.84 -17.09 -3.23
C ASP A 4 16.14 -17.22 -4.59
N ASP A 5 15.53 -18.36 -4.85
CA ASP A 5 14.84 -18.69 -6.08
C ASP A 5 13.33 -18.74 -5.86
N CYS A 6 12.55 -18.12 -6.76
CA CYS A 6 11.10 -18.10 -6.70
C CYS A 6 10.45 -19.50 -6.77
N SER A 7 11.19 -20.50 -7.26
CA SER A 7 10.75 -21.90 -7.25
C SER A 7 10.84 -22.57 -5.86
N ASN A 8 11.50 -21.92 -4.90
CA ASN A 8 11.68 -22.43 -3.54
C ASN A 8 11.35 -21.35 -2.47
N PRO A 9 10.17 -20.73 -2.52
CA PRO A 9 9.81 -19.67 -1.60
C PRO A 9 9.62 -20.18 -0.16
N VAL A 10 9.77 -19.30 0.81
CA VAL A 10 9.32 -19.58 2.17
C VAL A 10 7.81 -19.39 2.23
N VAL A 11 7.08 -20.45 2.62
CA VAL A 11 5.64 -20.37 2.81
C VAL A 11 5.32 -19.76 4.17
N ILE A 12 4.55 -18.67 4.18
CA ILE A 12 4.13 -17.93 5.36
C ILE A 12 2.61 -17.79 5.38
N ASN A 13 2.02 -17.66 6.55
CA ASN A 13 0.58 -17.55 6.74
C ASN A 13 0.24 -16.53 7.83
N GLY A 14 -0.95 -15.95 7.74
CA GLY A 14 -1.44 -15.00 8.74
C GLY A 14 -0.82 -13.62 8.60
N THR A 15 -0.82 -12.86 9.71
CA THR A 15 -0.37 -11.48 9.79
C THR A 15 0.74 -11.35 10.83
N GLY A 16 1.57 -10.30 10.71
CA GLY A 16 2.65 -9.99 11.62
C GLY A 16 4.01 -9.97 10.97
N LEU A 17 5.05 -10.19 11.76
CA LEU A 17 6.45 -10.07 11.35
C LEU A 17 7.00 -11.39 10.83
N PHE A 18 7.60 -11.34 9.64
CA PHE A 18 8.26 -12.47 8.99
C PHE A 18 9.72 -12.09 8.74
N PRO A 19 10.70 -12.83 9.31
CA PRO A 19 12.10 -12.51 9.14
C PRO A 19 12.57 -12.78 7.72
N PHE A 20 13.50 -11.94 7.24
CA PHE A 20 14.19 -12.13 5.97
C PHE A 20 15.70 -11.91 6.10
N ASP A 21 16.46 -12.52 5.20
CA ASP A 21 17.91 -12.38 5.08
C ASP A 21 18.32 -12.43 3.61
N THR A 22 18.75 -11.29 3.07
CA THR A 22 19.23 -11.15 1.69
C THR A 22 20.76 -11.13 1.59
N THR A 23 21.49 -11.34 2.70
CA THR A 23 22.96 -11.19 2.73
C THR A 23 23.71 -12.16 1.82
N THR A 24 23.11 -13.30 1.51
CA THR A 24 23.65 -14.31 0.60
C THR A 24 22.73 -14.56 -0.61
N ALA A 25 21.75 -13.68 -0.80
CA ALA A 25 20.85 -13.76 -1.94
C ALA A 25 21.52 -13.25 -3.23
N THR A 26 21.05 -13.75 -4.34
CA THR A 26 21.46 -13.32 -5.69
C THR A 26 20.31 -12.61 -6.39
N THR A 27 20.58 -11.95 -7.48
CA THR A 27 19.53 -11.35 -8.31
C THR A 27 19.15 -12.35 -9.40
N GLY A 28 17.93 -12.87 -9.33
CA GLY A 28 17.37 -13.76 -10.35
C GLY A 28 16.96 -13.04 -11.63
N ALA A 29 16.35 -13.76 -12.55
CA ALA A 29 15.78 -13.20 -13.77
C ALA A 29 14.30 -12.81 -13.60
N GLU A 30 13.62 -13.45 -12.66
CA GLU A 30 12.21 -13.31 -12.38
C GLU A 30 11.94 -12.03 -11.59
N GLY A 31 10.79 -11.40 -11.84
CA GLY A 31 10.36 -10.18 -11.14
C GLY A 31 11.18 -8.92 -11.44
N GLN A 32 12.04 -8.93 -12.48
CA GLN A 32 12.96 -7.83 -12.79
C GLN A 32 12.37 -6.79 -13.78
N ALA A 33 11.29 -7.12 -14.49
CA ALA A 33 10.72 -6.29 -15.54
C ALA A 33 9.32 -5.76 -15.18
N GLU A 34 9.07 -5.55 -13.90
CA GLU A 34 7.77 -5.12 -13.40
C GLU A 34 7.59 -3.60 -13.56
N THR A 35 6.59 -3.20 -14.36
CA THR A 35 6.34 -1.76 -14.62
C THR A 35 6.03 -0.99 -13.34
N LEU A 36 5.30 -1.61 -12.39
CA LEU A 36 4.99 -0.99 -11.11
C LEU A 36 6.21 -0.78 -10.22
N CYS A 37 7.29 -1.55 -10.44
CA CYS A 37 8.56 -1.42 -9.71
C CYS A 37 9.49 -0.35 -10.27
N TYR A 38 9.09 0.33 -11.36
CA TYR A 38 9.99 1.32 -11.97
C TYR A 38 10.10 2.56 -11.09
N ALA A 39 11.26 2.70 -10.47
CA ALA A 39 11.62 3.87 -9.67
C ALA A 39 13.10 4.22 -9.93
N PHE A 40 13.43 5.50 -9.92
CA PHE A 40 14.79 6.04 -10.08
C PHE A 40 15.62 5.42 -11.23
N GLY A 41 14.93 5.03 -12.33
CA GLY A 41 15.59 4.51 -13.54
C GLY A 41 15.70 2.98 -13.63
N THR A 42 15.20 2.23 -12.66
CA THR A 42 15.22 0.76 -12.65
C THR A 42 13.94 0.15 -12.12
N SER A 43 13.56 -1.01 -12.66
CA SER A 43 12.50 -1.87 -12.11
C SER A 43 13.06 -3.04 -11.33
N ASN A 44 14.37 -3.21 -11.28
CA ASN A 44 14.99 -4.39 -10.68
C ASN A 44 14.79 -4.42 -9.17
N VAL A 45 14.59 -5.65 -8.67
CA VAL A 45 14.68 -6.01 -7.25
C VAL A 45 15.94 -6.86 -7.10
N HIS A 46 16.96 -6.36 -6.41
CA HIS A 46 18.27 -6.99 -6.35
C HIS A 46 18.43 -7.83 -5.08
N ASN A 47 19.27 -8.90 -5.18
CA ASN A 47 19.58 -9.79 -4.07
C ASN A 47 18.33 -10.22 -3.31
N ASP A 48 17.37 -10.71 -4.07
CA ASP A 48 15.99 -10.92 -3.66
C ASP A 48 15.75 -12.27 -3.00
N VAL A 49 14.76 -12.31 -2.12
CA VAL A 49 14.24 -13.51 -1.48
C VAL A 49 12.72 -13.58 -1.69
N TRP A 50 12.21 -14.81 -1.72
CA TRP A 50 10.84 -15.08 -2.13
C TRP A 50 10.00 -15.71 -1.03
N PHE A 51 8.74 -15.26 -0.94
CA PHE A 51 7.74 -15.79 -0.01
C PHE A 51 6.45 -16.13 -0.75
N GLU A 52 5.76 -17.15 -0.28
CA GLU A 52 4.35 -17.40 -0.62
C GLU A 52 3.50 -17.16 0.60
N TRP A 53 2.58 -16.21 0.50
CA TRP A 53 1.66 -15.83 1.56
C TRP A 53 0.22 -16.12 1.18
N THR A 54 -0.51 -16.82 2.07
CA THR A 54 -1.94 -17.07 1.89
C THR A 54 -2.76 -16.11 2.75
N SER A 55 -3.65 -15.35 2.11
CA SER A 55 -4.49 -14.38 2.80
C SER A 55 -5.52 -15.04 3.71
N PRO A 56 -5.59 -14.64 5.00
CA PRO A 56 -6.60 -15.18 5.91
C PRO A 56 -8.01 -14.60 5.69
N THR A 57 -8.12 -13.38 5.16
CA THR A 57 -9.41 -12.69 4.92
C THR A 57 -9.38 -11.97 3.56
N THR A 58 -10.57 -11.60 3.08
CA THR A 58 -10.66 -10.68 1.93
C THR A 58 -10.58 -9.26 2.45
N ASP A 59 -9.48 -8.56 2.14
CA ASP A 59 -9.19 -7.23 2.65
C ASP A 59 -8.10 -6.55 1.82
N THR A 60 -7.81 -5.27 2.09
CA THR A 60 -6.58 -4.61 1.64
C THR A 60 -5.49 -4.84 2.66
N TYR A 61 -4.33 -5.31 2.21
CA TYR A 61 -3.17 -5.59 3.05
C TYR A 61 -1.99 -4.67 2.73
N SER A 62 -1.21 -4.36 3.76
CA SER A 62 0.14 -3.84 3.63
C SER A 62 1.15 -4.96 3.77
N VAL A 63 2.16 -4.94 2.91
CA VAL A 63 3.43 -5.66 3.08
C VAL A 63 4.52 -4.62 3.14
N GLU A 64 5.23 -4.53 4.26
CA GLU A 64 6.19 -3.47 4.47
C GLU A 64 7.45 -3.90 5.22
N THR A 65 8.51 -3.10 5.08
CA THR A 65 9.74 -3.19 5.85
C THR A 65 10.01 -1.95 6.71
N CYS A 66 9.07 -1.03 6.78
CA CYS A 66 9.15 0.27 7.46
C CYS A 66 9.51 0.12 8.94
N GLY A 67 10.69 0.61 9.34
CA GLY A 67 11.17 0.51 10.72
C GLY A 67 11.69 -0.87 11.15
N PHE A 68 11.69 -1.87 10.24
CA PHE A 68 12.06 -3.25 10.55
C PHE A 68 13.38 -3.70 9.91
N THR A 69 14.02 -2.83 9.15
CA THR A 69 15.34 -3.05 8.53
C THR A 69 16.06 -1.72 8.30
N SER A 70 17.35 -1.78 8.08
CA SER A 70 18.15 -0.66 7.55
C SER A 70 18.42 -0.81 6.04
N LEU A 71 17.92 -1.87 5.41
CA LEU A 71 18.06 -2.11 3.99
C LEU A 71 17.26 -1.05 3.22
N ASP A 72 17.88 -0.51 2.17
CA ASP A 72 17.18 0.18 1.08
C ASP A 72 16.44 -0.90 0.28
N SER A 73 15.19 -1.14 0.68
CA SER A 73 14.42 -2.32 0.28
C SER A 73 13.50 -2.02 -0.90
N LYS A 74 13.20 -3.08 -1.65
CA LYS A 74 12.20 -3.05 -2.71
C LYS A 74 11.31 -4.28 -2.60
N ILE A 75 10.00 -4.10 -2.66
CA ILE A 75 9.01 -5.17 -2.53
C ILE A 75 8.14 -5.20 -3.77
N SER A 76 7.94 -6.39 -4.33
CA SER A 76 6.94 -6.66 -5.38
C SER A 76 6.00 -7.77 -4.94
N VAL A 77 4.71 -7.62 -5.24
CA VAL A 77 3.66 -8.60 -4.93
C VAL A 77 3.00 -9.08 -6.22
N HIS A 78 2.81 -10.38 -6.32
CA HIS A 78 2.21 -11.04 -7.48
C HIS A 78 1.07 -11.95 -7.03
N ALA A 79 0.01 -12.06 -7.84
CA ALA A 79 -1.09 -12.98 -7.56
C ALA A 79 -0.71 -14.43 -7.95
N GLY A 80 -1.05 -15.39 -7.10
CA GLY A 80 -0.79 -16.81 -7.32
C GLY A 80 0.51 -17.30 -6.66
N THR A 81 0.92 -18.50 -7.03
CA THR A 81 2.08 -19.23 -6.51
C THR A 81 3.17 -19.39 -7.57
N GLY A 82 4.40 -19.63 -7.12
CA GLY A 82 5.55 -19.91 -7.97
C GLY A 82 6.15 -18.66 -8.60
N CYS A 83 7.01 -18.89 -9.60
CA CYS A 83 7.73 -17.81 -10.26
C CYS A 83 6.80 -16.93 -11.11
N PRO A 84 6.77 -15.61 -10.88
CA PRO A 84 5.90 -14.72 -11.61
C PRO A 84 6.35 -14.55 -13.07
N THR A 85 5.39 -14.29 -13.95
CA THR A 85 5.67 -13.85 -15.32
C THR A 85 5.96 -12.35 -15.33
N ALA A 86 6.81 -11.92 -16.25
CA ALA A 86 7.13 -10.49 -16.37
C ALA A 86 5.87 -9.64 -16.60
N GLY A 87 5.77 -8.52 -15.88
CA GLY A 87 4.62 -7.61 -15.91
C GLY A 87 3.41 -8.06 -15.10
N SER A 88 3.55 -9.07 -14.23
CA SER A 88 2.44 -9.61 -13.43
C SER A 88 2.33 -9.03 -12.02
N SER A 89 3.19 -8.10 -11.64
CA SER A 89 3.12 -7.43 -10.34
C SER A 89 1.76 -6.72 -10.17
N ILE A 90 1.11 -6.96 -9.04
CA ILE A 90 -0.13 -6.29 -8.62
C ILE A 90 0.13 -5.14 -7.66
N GLY A 91 1.35 -5.03 -7.14
CA GLY A 91 1.83 -3.94 -6.32
C GLY A 91 3.34 -3.98 -6.20
N CYS A 92 3.97 -2.82 -6.24
CA CYS A 92 5.40 -2.70 -6.00
C CYS A 92 5.72 -1.33 -5.42
N ASN A 93 6.72 -1.29 -4.55
CA ASN A 93 7.22 -0.06 -3.96
C ASN A 93 8.70 -0.15 -3.66
N ASP A 94 9.36 1.00 -3.71
CA ASP A 94 10.76 1.22 -3.38
C ASP A 94 10.85 2.04 -2.08
N ASP A 95 10.50 3.32 -2.13
CA ASP A 95 10.64 4.29 -1.05
C ASP A 95 9.26 4.76 -0.54
N ASN A 96 8.73 4.17 0.54
CA ASN A 96 7.51 4.64 1.17
C ASN A 96 7.75 5.37 2.51
N CYS A 97 8.73 4.90 3.28
CA CYS A 97 9.05 5.39 4.62
C CYS A 97 10.57 5.62 4.77
N GLY A 98 11.11 6.50 3.94
CA GLY A 98 12.53 6.69 3.74
C GLY A 98 13.04 5.71 2.70
N LEU A 99 14.01 4.86 3.04
CA LEU A 99 14.57 3.83 2.15
C LEU A 99 13.87 2.47 2.28
N GLN A 100 12.78 2.39 3.03
CA GLN A 100 12.02 1.15 3.20
C GLN A 100 10.71 1.20 2.43
N SER A 101 10.27 0.03 1.99
CA SER A 101 9.11 -0.15 1.12
C SER A 101 7.85 -0.50 1.91
N ALA A 102 6.70 -0.05 1.41
CA ALA A 102 5.38 -0.56 1.79
C ALA A 102 4.51 -0.69 0.53
N VAL A 103 3.94 -1.85 0.33
CA VAL A 103 3.05 -2.18 -0.79
C VAL A 103 1.65 -2.46 -0.26
N TRP A 104 0.66 -1.80 -0.83
CA TRP A 104 -0.75 -2.05 -0.54
C TRP A 104 -1.40 -2.78 -1.71
N PHE A 105 -2.15 -3.82 -1.41
CA PHE A 105 -2.85 -4.60 -2.43
C PHE A 105 -4.11 -5.26 -1.87
N SER A 106 -5.11 -5.47 -2.73
CA SER A 106 -6.33 -6.20 -2.36
C SER A 106 -6.08 -7.70 -2.40
N ALA A 107 -6.40 -8.39 -1.31
CA ALA A 107 -6.27 -9.83 -1.19
C ALA A 107 -7.63 -10.50 -0.96
N THR A 108 -7.79 -11.71 -1.50
CA THR A 108 -8.98 -12.54 -1.33
C THR A 108 -8.67 -13.68 -0.35
N ALA A 109 -9.57 -13.93 0.59
CA ALA A 109 -9.44 -15.02 1.57
C ALA A 109 -9.11 -16.37 0.90
N GLY A 110 -8.08 -17.05 1.39
CA GLY A 110 -7.60 -18.33 0.88
C GLY A 110 -6.81 -18.27 -0.42
N SER A 111 -6.67 -17.09 -1.04
CA SER A 111 -5.79 -16.91 -2.20
C SER A 111 -4.34 -16.74 -1.76
N THR A 112 -3.42 -17.27 -2.56
CA THR A 112 -1.98 -17.17 -2.33
C THR A 112 -1.39 -16.08 -3.21
N TYR A 113 -0.40 -15.38 -2.66
CA TYR A 113 0.35 -14.29 -3.30
C TYR A 113 1.84 -14.60 -3.17
N THR A 114 2.59 -14.39 -4.25
CA THR A 114 4.05 -14.46 -4.22
C THR A 114 4.60 -13.06 -3.94
N ILE A 115 5.51 -12.96 -2.96
CA ILE A 115 6.14 -11.72 -2.54
C ILE A 115 7.63 -11.83 -2.82
N GLN A 116 8.15 -10.90 -3.61
CA GLN A 116 9.57 -10.69 -3.85
C GLN A 116 10.04 -9.53 -2.96
N LEU A 117 11.07 -9.75 -2.15
CA LEU A 117 11.69 -8.74 -1.31
C LEU A 117 13.20 -8.75 -1.56
N GLY A 118 13.74 -7.60 -1.89
CA GLY A 118 15.18 -7.44 -2.12
C GLY A 118 15.62 -6.00 -1.91
N ALA A 119 16.75 -5.63 -2.52
CA ALA A 119 17.33 -4.30 -2.43
C ALA A 119 17.06 -3.48 -3.69
N PHE A 120 17.03 -2.14 -3.54
CA PHE A 120 17.06 -1.21 -4.65
C PHE A 120 18.35 -1.32 -5.46
N SER A 121 19.49 -1.45 -4.81
CA SER A 121 20.80 -1.50 -5.48
C SER A 121 21.39 -2.91 -5.56
N ALA A 122 22.14 -3.18 -6.64
CA ALA A 122 22.78 -4.48 -6.87
C ALA A 122 23.81 -4.86 -5.78
N THR A 123 24.27 -3.92 -4.98
CA THR A 123 25.20 -4.15 -3.87
C THR A 123 24.50 -4.13 -2.51
N GLY A 124 23.20 -3.82 -2.48
CA GLY A 124 22.40 -3.78 -1.25
C GLY A 124 22.08 -5.20 -0.78
N SER A 125 22.24 -5.46 0.51
CA SER A 125 21.80 -6.68 1.16
C SER A 125 21.66 -6.43 2.65
N GLY A 126 20.86 -7.23 3.33
CA GLY A 126 20.65 -7.07 4.77
C GLY A 126 19.67 -8.07 5.35
N THR A 127 19.37 -7.86 6.62
CA THR A 127 18.41 -8.64 7.38
C THR A 127 17.34 -7.74 7.96
N GLY A 128 16.19 -8.31 8.28
CA GLY A 128 15.11 -7.57 8.92
C GLY A 128 13.85 -8.40 9.06
N ASN A 129 12.75 -7.69 9.25
CA ASN A 129 11.43 -8.30 9.20
C ASN A 129 10.57 -7.61 8.13
N MET A 130 9.78 -8.41 7.47
CA MET A 130 8.65 -7.98 6.65
C MET A 130 7.40 -8.09 7.51
N ASN A 131 6.61 -7.01 7.59
CA ASN A 131 5.35 -6.98 8.32
C ASN A 131 4.19 -7.08 7.34
N ILE A 132 3.25 -8.00 7.60
CA ILE A 132 2.02 -8.14 6.80
C ILE A 132 0.82 -7.91 7.72
N TYR A 133 -0.04 -6.95 7.38
CA TYR A 133 -1.24 -6.65 8.17
C TYR A 133 -2.36 -6.07 7.30
N PRO A 134 -3.64 -6.27 7.68
CA PRO A 134 -4.76 -5.64 6.99
C PRO A 134 -4.78 -4.13 7.28
N ILE A 135 -5.03 -3.34 6.25
CA ILE A 135 -5.23 -1.89 6.38
C ILE A 135 -6.68 -1.69 6.82
N ILE A 136 -6.86 -1.06 7.97
CA ILE A 136 -8.19 -0.68 8.44
C ILE A 136 -8.51 0.70 7.86
N LEU A 137 -9.27 0.69 6.77
CA LEU A 137 -9.77 1.92 6.17
C LEU A 137 -10.78 2.61 7.10
N PRO A 138 -10.89 3.95 7.06
CA PRO A 138 -11.94 4.65 7.77
C PRO A 138 -13.34 4.11 7.41
N PRO A 139 -14.29 4.03 8.35
CA PRO A 139 -15.63 3.49 8.06
C PRO A 139 -16.36 4.24 6.94
N ASN A 140 -16.05 5.52 6.78
CA ASN A 140 -16.60 6.43 5.80
C ASN A 140 -15.67 6.68 4.59
N ASP A 141 -14.75 5.76 4.31
CA ASP A 141 -13.86 5.77 3.14
C ASP A 141 -14.64 5.72 1.82
N ASN A 142 -15.81 5.10 1.81
CA ASN A 142 -16.64 4.96 0.61
C ASN A 142 -17.90 5.83 0.70
N CYS A 143 -18.26 6.52 -0.39
CA CYS A 143 -19.47 7.36 -0.45
C CYS A 143 -20.78 6.58 -0.21
N ALA A 144 -20.77 5.26 -0.35
CA ALA A 144 -21.91 4.41 -0.02
C ALA A 144 -22.10 4.19 1.49
N THR A 145 -21.07 4.48 2.31
CA THR A 145 -21.08 4.33 3.77
C THR A 145 -20.62 5.60 4.48
N PRO A 146 -21.20 6.77 4.17
CA PRO A 146 -20.77 8.03 4.76
C PRO A 146 -21.12 8.12 6.25
N ASP A 147 -20.31 8.83 7.01
CA ASP A 147 -20.68 9.21 8.37
C ASP A 147 -21.81 10.23 8.35
N VAL A 148 -22.83 10.01 9.19
CA VAL A 148 -23.96 10.92 9.34
C VAL A 148 -23.66 11.93 10.43
N ILE A 149 -23.59 13.22 10.05
CA ILE A 149 -23.40 14.33 10.97
C ILE A 149 -24.65 15.24 10.98
N ALA A 150 -24.94 15.87 12.10
CA ALA A 150 -26.13 16.71 12.28
C ALA A 150 -25.81 18.01 13.02
N GLY A 151 -26.60 19.04 12.75
CA GLY A 151 -26.46 20.34 13.38
C GLY A 151 -25.23 21.13 12.93
N THR A 152 -24.82 22.08 13.76
CA THR A 152 -23.64 22.92 13.52
C THR A 152 -22.60 22.69 14.61
N GLY A 153 -21.32 22.71 14.24
CA GLY A 153 -20.22 22.49 15.18
C GLY A 153 -18.96 22.03 14.52
N THR A 154 -18.05 21.50 15.34
CA THR A 154 -16.80 20.88 14.87
C THR A 154 -16.98 19.36 14.87
N PHE A 155 -16.70 18.76 13.73
CA PHE A 155 -16.70 17.32 13.56
C PHE A 155 -15.26 16.86 13.31
N ASN A 156 -14.75 15.95 14.14
CA ASN A 156 -13.42 15.39 13.98
C ASN A 156 -13.42 14.35 12.85
N PHE A 157 -12.32 14.28 12.14
CA PHE A 157 -12.11 13.27 11.11
C PHE A 157 -10.64 12.83 11.07
N ASP A 158 -10.40 11.66 10.49
CA ASP A 158 -9.08 11.13 10.19
C ASP A 158 -9.15 10.46 8.82
N ASN A 159 -8.40 10.97 7.87
CA ASN A 159 -8.29 10.44 6.52
C ASN A 159 -6.90 9.85 6.23
N THR A 160 -6.08 9.61 7.26
CA THR A 160 -4.68 9.14 7.13
C THR A 160 -4.57 7.84 6.35
N LEU A 161 -5.52 6.92 6.52
CA LEU A 161 -5.56 5.62 5.82
C LEU A 161 -6.68 5.56 4.78
N ALA A 162 -7.32 6.68 4.46
CA ALA A 162 -8.38 6.69 3.46
C ALA A 162 -7.82 6.38 2.07
N SER A 163 -8.59 5.67 1.27
CA SER A 163 -8.29 5.45 -0.14
C SER A 163 -8.74 6.67 -0.98
N THR A 164 -8.38 6.67 -2.25
CA THR A 164 -8.94 7.64 -3.22
C THR A 164 -9.93 6.89 -4.10
N GLY A 165 -11.21 7.18 -3.90
CA GLY A 165 -12.29 6.61 -4.71
C GLY A 165 -12.36 7.16 -6.13
N LEU A 166 -13.32 6.70 -6.90
CA LEU A 166 -13.63 7.26 -8.24
C LEU A 166 -14.66 8.36 -8.18
N GLU A 167 -15.43 8.43 -7.10
CA GLU A 167 -16.52 9.37 -6.87
C GLU A 167 -15.98 10.74 -6.49
N GLY A 168 -16.61 11.78 -6.99
CA GLY A 168 -16.25 13.18 -6.67
C GLY A 168 -14.94 13.68 -7.27
N GLN A 169 -14.29 12.92 -8.17
CA GLN A 169 -12.95 13.26 -8.67
C GLN A 169 -12.94 14.24 -9.85
N ASN A 170 -14.09 14.50 -10.49
CA ASN A 170 -14.17 15.34 -11.70
C ASN A 170 -15.11 16.55 -11.52
N GLU A 171 -15.21 17.07 -10.30
CA GLU A 171 -16.08 18.20 -10.00
C GLU A 171 -15.44 19.52 -10.43
N ALA A 172 -16.09 20.22 -11.38
CA ALA A 172 -15.56 21.47 -11.94
C ALA A 172 -15.34 22.58 -10.90
N LEU A 173 -16.11 22.58 -9.81
CA LEU A 173 -15.98 23.54 -8.71
C LEU A 173 -14.79 23.24 -7.80
N CYS A 174 -14.23 22.00 -7.87
CA CYS A 174 -13.05 21.59 -7.11
C CYS A 174 -11.75 21.77 -7.92
N TYR A 175 -11.85 22.25 -9.18
CA TYR A 175 -10.66 22.38 -10.02
C TYR A 175 -9.78 23.55 -9.56
N ASP A 176 -8.62 23.20 -9.02
CA ASP A 176 -7.58 24.14 -8.62
C ASP A 176 -6.19 23.52 -8.85
N PHE A 177 -5.16 24.34 -9.04
CA PHE A 177 -3.78 23.92 -9.28
C PHE A 177 -3.59 22.77 -10.30
N GLY A 178 -4.50 22.66 -11.29
CA GLY A 178 -4.41 21.67 -12.37
C GLY A 178 -5.13 20.36 -12.12
N THR A 179 -5.83 20.21 -10.99
CA THR A 179 -6.61 19.00 -10.66
C THR A 179 -7.93 19.34 -10.01
N SER A 180 -8.93 18.47 -10.15
CA SER A 180 -10.18 18.45 -9.38
C SER A 180 -10.25 17.25 -8.43
N ALA A 181 -9.19 16.43 -8.40
CA ALA A 181 -9.18 15.21 -7.62
C ALA A 181 -9.08 15.53 -6.12
N VAL A 182 -9.95 14.89 -5.33
CA VAL A 182 -9.87 14.83 -3.87
C VAL A 182 -9.19 13.50 -3.53
N GLN A 183 -8.02 13.56 -2.89
CA GLN A 183 -7.25 12.36 -2.55
C GLN A 183 -7.49 11.97 -1.09
N ASN A 184 -7.38 10.67 -0.79
CA ASN A 184 -7.61 10.12 0.54
C ASN A 184 -8.93 10.64 1.12
N ASP A 185 -9.99 10.50 0.33
CA ASP A 185 -11.29 11.08 0.62
C ASP A 185 -12.09 10.26 1.63
N ILE A 186 -12.81 10.95 2.48
CA ILE A 186 -13.78 10.40 3.41
C ILE A 186 -15.10 11.15 3.26
N TRP A 187 -16.19 10.45 3.51
CA TRP A 187 -17.52 10.92 3.15
C TRP A 187 -18.40 11.20 4.36
N PHE A 188 -19.12 12.30 4.28
CA PHE A 188 -20.10 12.70 5.29
C PHE A 188 -21.43 13.04 4.65
N VAL A 189 -22.52 12.67 5.31
CA VAL A 189 -23.86 13.18 5.01
C VAL A 189 -24.26 14.12 6.13
N TRP A 190 -24.49 15.37 5.76
CA TRP A 190 -24.97 16.39 6.70
C TRP A 190 -26.41 16.79 6.42
N THR A 191 -27.27 16.75 7.45
CA THR A 191 -28.63 17.24 7.37
C THR A 191 -28.71 18.59 8.07
N SER A 192 -29.11 19.63 7.32
CA SER A 192 -29.31 20.97 7.87
C SER A 192 -30.51 21.02 8.82
N ASP A 193 -30.32 21.62 9.96
CA ASP A 193 -31.36 21.95 10.95
C ASP A 193 -31.90 23.39 10.81
N PHE A 194 -31.44 24.11 9.80
CA PHE A 194 -31.84 25.49 9.51
C PHE A 194 -32.05 25.73 8.01
N THR A 195 -32.75 26.83 7.69
CA THR A 195 -32.88 27.34 6.31
C THR A 195 -31.96 28.57 6.19
N GLY A 196 -31.03 28.51 5.21
CA GLY A 196 -30.06 29.59 5.00
C GLY A 196 -28.78 29.07 4.33
N SER A 197 -27.73 29.90 4.39
CA SER A 197 -26.41 29.54 3.89
C SER A 197 -25.58 28.85 4.96
N GLY A 198 -25.04 27.68 4.67
CA GLY A 198 -24.06 26.97 5.50
C GLY A 198 -22.64 27.21 5.01
N ARG A 199 -21.67 27.08 5.88
CA ARG A 199 -20.24 27.07 5.56
C ARG A 199 -19.59 25.83 6.16
N VAL A 200 -18.86 25.08 5.34
CA VAL A 200 -17.95 24.01 5.77
C VAL A 200 -16.53 24.52 5.63
N THR A 201 -15.68 24.27 6.59
CA THR A 201 -14.28 24.73 6.58
C THR A 201 -13.39 23.79 7.39
N THR A 202 -12.18 23.59 6.91
CA THR A 202 -11.08 22.90 7.58
C THR A 202 -9.96 23.88 8.00
N CYS A 203 -10.19 25.21 7.93
CA CYS A 203 -9.16 26.25 8.09
C CYS A 203 -8.54 26.36 9.50
N THR A 204 -8.95 25.57 10.48
CA THR A 204 -8.40 25.61 11.84
C THR A 204 -8.13 24.21 12.37
N GLY A 205 -6.91 24.00 12.90
CA GLY A 205 -6.55 22.76 13.59
C GLY A 205 -6.24 21.56 12.67
N GLN A 206 -6.08 21.79 11.37
CA GLN A 206 -5.75 20.74 10.39
C GLN A 206 -4.31 20.85 9.90
N THR A 207 -3.73 19.72 9.54
CA THR A 207 -2.40 19.59 8.94
C THR A 207 -2.45 19.09 7.50
N ILE A 208 -3.66 18.88 6.96
CA ILE A 208 -3.88 18.48 5.56
C ILE A 208 -4.07 19.71 4.67
N ASP A 209 -3.57 19.59 3.44
CA ASP A 209 -3.77 20.54 2.34
C ASP A 209 -5.02 20.15 1.53
#